data_a3f22ed5fb64207ecfcaac51d7060c82
#
_entry.id   a3f22ed5fb64207ecfcaac51d7060c82
#
_cell.length_a   1.000
_cell.length_b   1.000
_cell.length_c   1.000
_cell.angle_alpha   90.00
_cell.angle_beta   90.00
_cell.angle_gamma   90.00
#
_symmetry.space_group_name_H-M   'P 1'
#
loop_
_entity.id
_entity.type
_entity.pdbx_description
1 polymer ?
#
loop_
_entity_poly.entity_id
_entity_poly.type
_entity_poly.pdbx_seq_one_letter_code
_entity_poly.pdbx_strand_id
1 'polypeptide(L)'
;MSKEEFIIKVKELGLVLTDKELHSLDRYYQILKEENSKYNLTRIIEEEEVYLKHFYDSLTITKVVNIDNQSICDLGSGAGFPGLVLAICFPNAQLTLIEANGKKCHFLNIVKESLNLDNATK
;
A
#
# COMPACT_ATOMS: atom_id res chain seq x y z
N MET A 1 -3.29 -15.31 -3.62
CA MET A 1 -2.26 -14.96 -4.62
C MET A 1 -0.89 -15.01 -3.96
N SER A 2 -0.01 -15.86 -4.46
CA SER A 2 1.36 -15.92 -3.97
C SER A 2 2.13 -14.67 -4.38
N LYS A 3 3.32 -14.46 -3.79
CA LYS A 3 4.18 -13.33 -4.18
C LYS A 3 4.62 -13.46 -5.64
N GLU A 4 4.90 -14.69 -6.10
CA GLU A 4 5.29 -14.94 -7.49
C GLU A 4 4.15 -14.60 -8.45
N GLU A 5 2.93 -15.02 -8.14
CA GLU A 5 1.76 -14.67 -8.94
C GLU A 5 1.52 -13.15 -8.95
N PHE A 6 1.71 -12.50 -7.80
CA PHE A 6 1.58 -11.07 -7.67
C PHE A 6 2.52 -10.34 -8.63
N ILE A 7 3.80 -10.73 -8.67
CA ILE A 7 4.79 -10.12 -9.55
C ILE A 7 4.36 -10.26 -11.02
N ILE A 8 3.88 -11.45 -11.40
CA ILE A 8 3.43 -11.72 -12.77
C ILE A 8 2.21 -10.86 -13.11
N LYS A 9 1.22 -10.80 -12.23
CA LYS A 9 -0.02 -10.04 -12.44
C LYS A 9 0.23 -8.55 -12.52
N VAL A 10 1.14 -8.05 -11.71
CA VAL A 10 1.51 -6.63 -11.73
C VAL A 10 2.22 -6.26 -13.04
N LYS A 11 3.04 -7.17 -13.58
CA LYS A 11 3.64 -6.97 -14.91
C LYS A 11 2.57 -6.88 -15.99
N GLU A 12 1.50 -7.64 -15.88
CA GLU A 12 0.36 -7.57 -16.82
C GLU A 12 -0.32 -6.20 -16.78
N LEU A 13 -0.24 -5.50 -15.64
CA LEU A 13 -0.70 -4.11 -15.52
C LEU A 13 0.26 -3.10 -16.14
N GLY A 14 1.43 -3.55 -16.61
CA GLY A 14 2.46 -2.69 -17.17
C GLY A 14 3.44 -2.14 -16.12
N LEU A 15 3.45 -2.70 -14.92
CA LEU A 15 4.27 -2.21 -13.82
C LEU A 15 5.30 -3.26 -13.41
N VAL A 16 6.58 -2.90 -13.50
CA VAL A 16 7.68 -3.74 -13.03
C VAL A 16 8.20 -3.17 -11.71
N LEU A 17 7.94 -3.88 -10.62
CA LEU A 17 8.38 -3.44 -9.30
C LEU A 17 9.85 -3.78 -9.08
N THR A 18 10.58 -2.84 -8.46
CA THR A 18 11.95 -3.07 -8.07
C THR A 18 12.01 -3.99 -6.84
N ASP A 19 13.19 -4.55 -6.58
CA ASP A 19 13.40 -5.37 -5.38
C ASP A 19 13.13 -4.56 -4.11
N LYS A 20 13.48 -3.28 -4.10
CA LYS A 20 13.20 -2.37 -2.98
C LYS A 20 11.70 -2.23 -2.76
N GLU A 21 10.93 -2.06 -3.83
CA GLU A 21 9.47 -1.92 -3.74
C GLU A 21 8.82 -3.21 -3.25
N LEU A 22 9.27 -4.35 -3.75
CA LEU A 22 8.78 -5.65 -3.30
C LEU A 22 9.09 -5.88 -1.82
N HIS A 23 10.30 -5.51 -1.39
CA HIS A 23 10.69 -5.60 0.02
C HIS A 23 9.83 -4.67 0.89
N SER A 24 9.54 -3.46 0.41
CA SER A 24 8.68 -2.52 1.13
C SER A 24 7.26 -3.06 1.29
N LEU A 25 6.70 -3.68 0.26
CA LEU A 25 5.38 -4.31 0.36
C LEU A 25 5.37 -5.44 1.38
N ASP A 26 6.40 -6.26 1.39
CA ASP A 26 6.51 -7.35 2.38
C ASP A 26 6.63 -6.79 3.80
N ARG A 27 7.43 -5.75 3.99
CA ARG A 27 7.56 -5.09 5.29
C ARG A 27 6.24 -4.46 5.72
N TYR A 28 5.52 -3.84 4.79
CA TYR A 28 4.20 -3.29 5.05
C TYR A 28 3.24 -4.38 5.53
N TYR A 29 3.25 -5.54 4.87
CA TYR A 29 2.45 -6.67 5.30
C TYR A 29 2.80 -7.11 6.74
N GLN A 30 4.08 -7.21 7.08
CA GLN A 30 4.50 -7.61 8.43
C GLN A 30 4.02 -6.61 9.48
N ILE A 31 4.12 -5.31 9.20
CA ILE A 31 3.63 -4.27 10.09
C ILE A 31 2.11 -4.35 10.23
N LEU A 32 1.40 -4.55 9.13
CA LEU A 32 -0.06 -4.71 9.15
C LEU A 32 -0.48 -5.87 10.05
N LYS A 33 0.16 -7.02 9.89
CA LYS A 33 -0.12 -8.21 10.69
C LYS A 33 0.13 -7.96 12.17
N GLU A 34 1.25 -7.34 12.51
CA GLU A 34 1.63 -7.05 13.87
C GLU A 34 0.67 -6.04 14.52
N GLU A 35 0.39 -4.92 13.85
CA GLU A 35 -0.48 -3.88 14.39
C GLU A 35 -1.94 -4.30 14.42
N ASN A 36 -2.36 -5.16 13.50
CA ASN A 36 -3.72 -5.67 13.49
C ASN A 36 -4.04 -6.55 14.71
N SER A 37 -3.02 -7.14 15.32
CA SER A 37 -3.20 -7.89 16.57
C SER A 37 -3.54 -6.98 17.76
N LYS A 38 -3.19 -5.70 17.66
CA LYS A 38 -3.46 -4.68 18.69
C LYS A 38 -4.74 -3.90 18.40
N TYR A 39 -5.00 -3.62 17.14
CA TYR A 39 -6.14 -2.83 16.66
C TYR A 39 -6.81 -3.56 15.52
N ASN A 40 -8.11 -3.44 15.39
CA ASN A 40 -8.82 -4.05 14.26
C ASN A 40 -8.71 -3.15 13.03
N LEU A 41 -7.60 -3.25 12.30
CA LEU A 41 -7.32 -2.43 11.11
C LEU A 41 -7.98 -3.00 9.86
N THR A 42 -7.98 -4.33 9.73
CA THR A 42 -8.56 -5.03 8.61
C THR A 42 -8.97 -6.44 9.04
N ARG A 43 -9.92 -7.04 8.32
CA ARG A 43 -10.29 -8.45 8.52
C ARG A 43 -9.39 -9.39 7.72
N ILE A 44 -8.66 -8.86 6.75
CA ILE A 44 -7.81 -9.65 5.85
C ILE A 44 -6.38 -9.53 6.31
N ILE A 45 -5.85 -10.61 6.91
CA ILE A 45 -4.48 -10.65 7.45
C ILE A 45 -3.65 -11.81 6.92
N GLU A 46 -4.26 -12.76 6.20
CA GLU A 46 -3.51 -13.84 5.57
C GLU A 46 -2.71 -13.27 4.40
N GLU A 47 -1.44 -13.67 4.28
CA GLU A 47 -0.51 -13.07 3.32
C GLU A 47 -1.02 -13.11 1.88
N GLU A 48 -1.49 -14.27 1.42
CA GLU A 48 -1.96 -14.39 0.03
C GLU A 48 -3.19 -13.54 -0.24
N GLU A 49 -4.07 -13.39 0.75
CA GLU A 49 -5.25 -12.54 0.61
C GLU A 49 -4.88 -11.05 0.62
N VAL A 50 -3.90 -10.66 1.43
CA VAL A 50 -3.43 -9.26 1.46
C VAL A 50 -2.81 -8.90 0.10
N TYR A 51 -2.00 -9.78 -0.46
CA TYR A 51 -1.39 -9.53 -1.77
C TYR A 51 -2.42 -9.43 -2.88
N LEU A 52 -3.50 -10.21 -2.82
CA LEU A 52 -4.56 -10.16 -3.83
C LEU A 52 -5.53 -9.00 -3.58
N LYS A 53 -6.14 -8.96 -2.39
CA LYS A 53 -7.29 -8.09 -2.12
C LYS A 53 -6.90 -6.69 -1.69
N HIS A 54 -5.67 -6.50 -1.23
CA HIS A 54 -5.19 -5.17 -0.84
C HIS A 54 -4.12 -4.67 -1.80
N PHE A 55 -3.02 -5.40 -1.98
CA PHE A 55 -1.92 -4.88 -2.79
C PHE A 55 -2.24 -4.88 -4.28
N TYR A 56 -2.61 -6.02 -4.83
CA TYR A 56 -2.94 -6.08 -6.26
C TYR A 56 -4.15 -5.20 -6.59
N ASP A 57 -5.19 -5.30 -5.78
CA ASP A 57 -6.40 -4.50 -5.98
C ASP A 57 -6.10 -3.00 -6.00
N SER A 58 -5.24 -2.54 -5.08
CA SER A 58 -4.81 -1.14 -5.06
C SER A 58 -4.12 -0.72 -6.35
N LEU A 59 -3.35 -1.61 -6.96
CA LEU A 59 -2.61 -1.32 -8.19
C LEU A 59 -3.48 -1.38 -9.44
N THR A 60 -4.66 -1.98 -9.38
CA THR A 60 -5.55 -2.05 -10.54
C THR A 60 -6.04 -0.68 -11.02
N ILE A 61 -5.95 0.35 -10.17
CA ILE A 61 -6.29 1.71 -10.58
C ILE A 61 -5.44 2.18 -11.75
N THR A 62 -4.26 1.60 -11.93
CA THR A 62 -3.36 1.94 -13.05
C THR A 62 -3.95 1.59 -14.42
N LYS A 63 -4.99 0.76 -14.46
CA LYS A 63 -5.70 0.44 -15.70
C LYS A 63 -6.44 1.64 -16.27
N VAL A 64 -6.83 2.59 -15.42
CA VAL A 64 -7.68 3.72 -15.81
C VAL A 64 -7.01 5.08 -15.56
N VAL A 65 -5.98 5.14 -14.71
CA VAL A 65 -5.31 6.39 -14.35
C VAL A 65 -3.80 6.18 -14.38
N ASN A 66 -3.10 7.15 -14.98
CA ASN A 66 -1.64 7.19 -14.89
C ASN A 66 -1.27 7.81 -13.54
N ILE A 67 -0.65 7.03 -12.67
CA ILE A 67 -0.30 7.44 -11.31
C ILE A 67 1.02 8.21 -11.27
N ASP A 68 1.94 7.89 -12.20
CA ASP A 68 3.29 8.44 -12.16
C ASP A 68 3.29 9.96 -12.23
N ASN A 69 4.05 10.60 -11.34
CA ASN A 69 4.18 12.07 -11.23
C ASN A 69 2.88 12.81 -10.87
N GLN A 70 1.85 12.10 -10.42
CA GLN A 70 0.58 12.72 -10.03
C GLN A 70 0.56 13.10 -8.56
N SER A 71 -0.33 14.04 -8.21
CA SER A 71 -0.70 14.34 -6.83
C SER A 71 -2.07 13.71 -6.58
N ILE A 72 -2.15 12.82 -5.61
CA ILE A 72 -3.34 12.01 -5.35
C ILE A 72 -3.74 12.15 -3.89
N CYS A 73 -5.04 12.32 -3.67
CA CYS A 73 -5.61 12.34 -2.33
C CYS A 73 -6.43 11.07 -2.10
N ASP A 74 -6.09 10.33 -1.04
CA ASP A 74 -6.81 9.14 -0.64
C ASP A 74 -7.69 9.50 0.56
N LEU A 75 -9.01 9.56 0.32
CA LEU A 75 -9.99 9.90 1.35
C LEU A 75 -10.44 8.63 2.07
N GLY A 76 -10.31 8.63 3.40
CA GLY A 76 -10.65 7.46 4.19
C GLY A 76 -9.66 6.33 3.99
N SER A 77 -8.37 6.64 4.13
CA SER A 77 -7.27 5.71 3.80
C SER A 77 -7.31 4.38 4.56
N GLY A 78 -7.91 4.33 5.74
CA GLY A 78 -7.99 3.13 6.54
C GLY A 78 -6.61 2.57 6.87
N ALA A 79 -6.37 1.33 6.49
CA ALA A 79 -5.07 0.66 6.64
C ALA A 79 -4.08 1.02 5.51
N GLY A 80 -4.38 2.07 4.74
CA GLY A 80 -3.50 2.61 3.71
C GLY A 80 -3.77 2.11 2.30
N PHE A 81 -4.98 1.64 2.02
CA PHE A 81 -5.35 1.10 0.71
C PHE A 81 -6.34 2.03 0.00
N PRO A 82 -6.03 2.51 -1.20
CA PRO A 82 -4.85 2.22 -2.02
C PRO A 82 -3.62 3.10 -1.74
N GLY A 83 -3.74 4.16 -0.94
CA GLY A 83 -2.77 5.23 -0.85
C GLY A 83 -1.33 4.81 -0.56
N LEU A 84 -1.08 4.02 0.49
CA LEU A 84 0.28 3.61 0.83
C LEU A 84 0.88 2.66 -0.21
N VAL A 85 0.06 1.79 -0.81
CA VAL A 85 0.54 0.91 -1.88
C VAL A 85 1.01 1.74 -3.08
N LEU A 86 0.23 2.77 -3.44
CA LEU A 86 0.61 3.67 -4.53
C LEU A 86 1.87 4.45 -4.19
N ALA A 87 2.02 4.91 -2.95
CA ALA A 87 3.22 5.62 -2.53
C ALA A 87 4.47 4.72 -2.64
N ILE A 88 4.35 3.46 -2.27
CA ILE A 88 5.45 2.49 -2.37
C ILE A 88 5.83 2.23 -3.82
N CYS A 89 4.84 1.97 -4.67
CA CYS A 89 5.08 1.52 -6.04
C CYS A 89 5.32 2.67 -7.02
N PHE A 90 4.98 3.90 -6.64
CA PHE A 90 5.15 5.09 -7.48
C PHE A 90 5.88 6.17 -6.68
N PRO A 91 7.20 6.05 -6.52
CA PRO A 91 7.95 6.98 -5.67
C PRO A 91 7.93 8.44 -6.15
N ASN A 92 7.59 8.69 -7.41
CA ASN A 92 7.49 10.05 -7.95
C ASN A 92 6.08 10.64 -7.83
N ALA A 93 5.10 9.87 -7.37
CA ALA A 93 3.75 10.39 -7.09
C ALA A 93 3.72 11.00 -5.69
N GLN A 94 2.84 11.97 -5.48
CA GLN A 94 2.61 12.59 -4.17
C GLN A 94 1.27 12.11 -3.64
N LEU A 95 1.28 11.43 -2.51
CA LEU A 95 0.09 10.87 -1.90
C LEU A 95 -0.27 11.65 -0.64
N THR A 96 -1.51 12.13 -0.57
CA THR A 96 -2.06 12.73 0.64
C THR A 96 -3.11 11.77 1.20
N LEU A 97 -2.90 11.31 2.42
CA LEU A 97 -3.76 10.34 3.09
C LEU A 97 -4.63 11.06 4.11
N ILE A 98 -5.94 10.93 4.00
CA ILE A 98 -6.87 11.54 4.95
C ILE A 98 -7.64 10.43 5.66
N GLU A 99 -7.47 10.36 6.96
CA GLU A 99 -8.09 9.35 7.81
C GLU A 99 -8.50 9.98 9.15
N ALA A 100 -9.75 9.78 9.55
CA ALA A 100 -10.28 10.35 10.78
C ALA A 100 -10.05 9.47 12.02
N ASN A 101 -9.88 8.15 11.83
CA ASN A 101 -9.71 7.20 12.95
C ASN A 101 -8.28 7.28 13.50
N GLY A 102 -8.16 7.56 14.81
CA GLY A 102 -6.85 7.76 15.44
C GLY A 102 -5.93 6.54 15.40
N LYS A 103 -6.49 5.33 15.56
CA LYS A 103 -5.70 4.09 15.51
C LYS A 103 -5.17 3.84 14.12
N LYS A 104 -5.98 4.10 13.10
CA LYS A 104 -5.57 3.97 11.70
C LYS A 104 -4.55 5.02 11.33
N CYS A 105 -4.71 6.26 11.79
CA CYS A 105 -3.69 7.31 11.63
C CYS A 105 -2.35 6.90 12.22
N HIS A 106 -2.38 6.33 13.42
CA HIS A 106 -1.17 5.85 14.08
C HIS A 106 -0.48 4.76 13.24
N PHE A 107 -1.25 3.81 12.73
CA PHE A 107 -0.74 2.77 11.85
C PHE A 107 -0.10 3.34 10.58
N LEU A 108 -0.78 4.28 9.93
CA LEU A 108 -0.24 4.94 8.72
C LEU A 108 1.10 5.61 8.99
N ASN A 109 1.25 6.26 10.14
CA ASN A 109 2.51 6.88 10.54
C ASN A 109 3.62 5.84 10.73
N ILE A 110 3.31 4.72 11.38
CA ILE A 110 4.28 3.64 11.59
C ILE A 110 4.82 3.14 10.23
N VAL A 111 3.93 2.88 9.29
CA VAL A 111 4.32 2.39 7.96
C VAL A 111 5.15 3.45 7.23
N LYS A 112 4.67 4.70 7.22
CA LYS A 112 5.37 5.80 6.56
C LYS A 112 6.80 5.94 7.08
N GLU A 113 6.98 5.93 8.39
CA GLU A 113 8.30 6.06 9.00
C GLU A 113 9.17 4.83 8.74
N SER A 114 8.61 3.63 8.91
CA SER A 114 9.37 2.39 8.73
C SER A 114 9.86 2.19 7.30
N LEU A 115 9.12 2.67 6.32
CA LEU A 115 9.44 2.51 4.91
C LEU A 115 10.05 3.78 4.29
N ASN A 116 10.21 4.85 5.06
CA ASN A 116 10.75 6.13 4.58
C ASN A 116 9.97 6.66 3.36
N LEU A 117 8.64 6.68 3.46
CA LEU A 117 7.79 7.12 2.36
C LEU A 117 7.68 8.65 2.35
N ASP A 118 8.67 9.32 1.78
CA ASP A 118 8.73 10.78 1.73
C ASP A 118 7.64 11.37 0.84
N ASN A 119 7.10 10.58 -0.07
CA ASN A 119 6.04 10.99 -0.99
C ASN A 119 4.63 10.76 -0.44
N ALA A 120 4.50 10.34 0.80
CA ALA A 120 3.20 10.21 1.48
C ALA A 120 3.09 11.25 2.59
N THR A 121 1.99 12.00 2.59
CA THR A 121 1.66 13.00 3.60
C THR A 121 0.31 12.66 4.21
N LYS A 122 0.18 12.90 5.49
CA LYS A 122 -1.05 12.61 6.19
C LYS A 122 -1.80 13.87 6.60
#